data_0e75ad543d36bc329aa156eae08e70cd
#
_entry.id   0e75ad543d36bc329aa156eae08e70cd
#
_cell.length_a   1.000
_cell.length_b   1.000
_cell.length_c   1.000
_cell.angle_alpha   90.00
_cell.angle_beta   90.00
_cell.angle_gamma   90.00
#
_symmetry.space_group_name_H-M   'P 1'
#
loop_
_entity.id
_entity.type
_entity.pdbx_description
1 polymer ?
#
loop_
_entity_poly.entity_id
_entity_poly.type
_entity_poly.pdbx_seq_one_letter_code
_entity_poly.pdbx_strand_id
1 'polypeptide(L)'
;MATTMFVRHTVKNFENWKHAYDDFASVRKEKGVTDASVHRDANNPHSVTVTHQFNDMKAATAFANSEELKAVMKDAGVAGPPDIWFTTDIEHTAY
;
A
#
# COMPACT_ATOMS: atom_id res chain seq x y z
N MET A 1 2.72 6.63 18.38
CA MET A 1 1.45 6.14 17.78
C MET A 1 1.71 5.55 16.42
N ALA A 2 0.98 4.53 16.08
CA ALA A 2 1.11 3.90 14.77
C ALA A 2 0.59 4.84 13.68
N THR A 3 1.16 4.69 12.49
CA THR A 3 0.81 5.46 11.31
C THR A 3 0.33 4.50 10.24
N THR A 4 -0.74 4.86 9.54
CA THR A 4 -1.22 4.11 8.38
C THR A 4 -0.96 4.91 7.12
N MET A 5 -0.33 4.27 6.14
CA MET A 5 -0.16 4.82 4.80
C MET A 5 -1.22 4.21 3.89
N PHE A 6 -2.00 5.05 3.25
CA PHE A 6 -2.99 4.63 2.27
C PHE A 6 -2.44 4.88 0.87
N VAL A 7 -2.63 3.92 -0.01
CA VAL A 7 -2.29 4.05 -1.41
C VAL A 7 -3.51 3.66 -2.23
N ARG A 8 -4.00 4.57 -3.06
CA ARG A 8 -5.07 4.28 -4.02
C ARG A 8 -4.53 4.45 -5.42
N HIS A 9 -4.73 3.43 -6.24
CA HIS A 9 -4.28 3.50 -7.63
C HIS A 9 -5.17 2.65 -8.53
N THR A 10 -5.10 2.96 -9.82
CA THR A 10 -5.77 2.18 -10.85
C THR A 10 -4.79 1.14 -11.37
N VAL A 11 -5.24 -0.10 -11.51
CA VAL A 11 -4.43 -1.19 -12.03
C VAL A 11 -5.02 -1.69 -13.35
N LYS A 12 -4.16 -2.10 -14.26
CA LYS A 12 -4.58 -2.60 -15.58
C LYS A 12 -5.20 -3.98 -15.46
N ASN A 13 -4.60 -4.83 -14.61
CA ASN A 13 -5.06 -6.20 -14.37
C ASN A 13 -4.83 -6.53 -12.90
N PHE A 14 -5.89 -6.79 -12.17
CA PHE A 14 -5.81 -7.03 -10.73
C PHE A 14 -4.97 -8.26 -10.39
N GLU A 15 -5.11 -9.35 -11.13
CA GLU A 15 -4.39 -10.58 -10.84
C GLU A 15 -2.88 -10.39 -10.99
N ASN A 16 -2.44 -9.68 -12.02
CA ASN A 16 -1.03 -9.37 -12.21
C ASN A 16 -0.52 -8.45 -11.11
N TRP A 17 -1.32 -7.45 -10.75
CA TRP A 17 -0.98 -6.55 -9.66
C TRP A 17 -0.85 -7.29 -8.33
N LYS A 18 -1.77 -8.21 -8.06
CA LYS A 18 -1.78 -8.99 -6.82
C LYS A 18 -0.55 -9.89 -6.71
N HIS A 19 -0.12 -10.48 -7.82
CA HIS A 19 1.12 -11.26 -7.88
C HIS A 19 2.33 -10.41 -7.48
N ALA A 20 2.45 -9.22 -8.06
CA ALA A 20 3.54 -8.30 -7.73
C ALA A 20 3.46 -7.86 -6.28
N TYR A 21 2.26 -7.60 -5.78
CA TYR A 21 2.04 -7.25 -4.38
C TYR A 21 2.52 -8.36 -3.44
N ASP A 22 2.16 -9.59 -3.74
CA ASP A 22 2.53 -10.75 -2.92
C ASP A 22 4.04 -10.98 -2.93
N ASP A 23 4.68 -10.84 -4.08
CA ASP A 23 6.13 -11.01 -4.22
C ASP A 23 6.91 -9.93 -3.47
N PHE A 24 6.28 -8.80 -3.20
CA PHE A 24 6.89 -7.67 -2.49
C PHE A 24 6.78 -7.79 -0.96
N ALA A 25 6.16 -8.85 -0.45
CA ALA A 25 5.87 -9.00 0.98
C ALA A 25 7.11 -8.90 1.87
N SER A 26 8.22 -9.52 1.46
CA SER A 26 9.46 -9.49 2.24
C SER A 26 10.04 -8.08 2.34
N VAL A 27 9.94 -7.30 1.26
CA VAL A 27 10.41 -5.91 1.24
C VAL A 27 9.53 -5.04 2.15
N ARG A 28 8.21 -5.23 2.10
CA ARG A 28 7.30 -4.51 3.02
C ARG A 28 7.68 -4.75 4.46
N LYS A 29 7.89 -6.01 4.83
CA LYS A 29 8.26 -6.40 6.20
C LYS A 29 9.59 -5.78 6.60
N GLU A 30 10.58 -5.85 5.72
CA GLU A 30 11.92 -5.31 5.95
C GLU A 30 11.89 -3.80 6.15
N LYS A 31 11.01 -3.10 5.44
CA LYS A 31 10.88 -1.63 5.51
C LYS A 31 10.02 -1.16 6.68
N GLY A 32 9.53 -2.07 7.50
CA GLY A 32 8.83 -1.70 8.74
C GLY A 32 7.31 -1.77 8.68
N VAL A 33 6.74 -2.33 7.62
CA VAL A 33 5.29 -2.55 7.57
C VAL A 33 4.94 -3.65 8.58
N THR A 34 4.06 -3.31 9.52
CA THR A 34 3.62 -4.24 10.56
C THR A 34 2.32 -4.94 10.20
N ASP A 35 1.51 -4.30 9.37
CA ASP A 35 0.19 -4.79 8.97
C ASP A 35 -0.16 -4.19 7.62
N ALA A 36 -0.89 -4.92 6.81
CA ALA A 36 -1.29 -4.44 5.48
C ALA A 36 -2.64 -5.02 5.11
N SER A 37 -3.40 -4.27 4.32
CA SER A 37 -4.67 -4.77 3.78
C SER A 37 -4.83 -4.30 2.34
N VAL A 38 -5.56 -5.09 1.55
CA VAL A 38 -5.85 -4.81 0.16
C VAL A 38 -7.35 -4.74 0.00
N HIS A 39 -7.82 -3.64 -0.61
CA HIS A 39 -9.23 -3.43 -0.89
C HIS A 39 -9.41 -3.10 -2.37
N ARG A 40 -10.40 -3.69 -2.98
CA ARG A 40 -10.78 -3.37 -4.34
C ARG A 40 -12.12 -2.64 -4.28
N ASP A 41 -12.25 -1.56 -5.05
CA ASP A 41 -13.48 -0.80 -5.05
C ASP A 41 -14.66 -1.70 -5.42
N ALA A 42 -15.78 -1.55 -4.68
CA ALA A 42 -16.95 -2.40 -4.87
C ALA A 42 -17.57 -2.28 -6.27
N ASN A 43 -17.40 -1.12 -6.90
CA ASN A 43 -18.00 -0.82 -8.20
C ASN A 43 -16.99 -0.71 -9.34
N ASN A 44 -15.68 -0.79 -9.04
CA ASN A 44 -14.65 -0.67 -10.06
C ASN A 44 -13.49 -1.65 -9.74
N PRO A 45 -13.40 -2.77 -10.45
CA PRO A 45 -12.39 -3.79 -10.18
C PRO A 45 -10.96 -3.34 -10.49
N HIS A 46 -10.77 -2.20 -11.16
CA HIS A 46 -9.46 -1.66 -11.45
C HIS A 46 -8.96 -0.66 -10.40
N SER A 47 -9.82 -0.25 -9.47
CA SER A 47 -9.43 0.68 -8.39
C SER A 47 -9.09 -0.10 -7.14
N VAL A 48 -7.84 0.04 -6.68
CA VAL A 48 -7.32 -0.70 -5.53
C VAL A 48 -6.84 0.28 -4.47
N THR A 49 -7.22 0.03 -3.22
CA THR A 49 -6.74 0.79 -2.06
C THR A 49 -5.99 -0.17 -1.15
N VAL A 50 -4.75 0.17 -0.83
CA VAL A 50 -3.90 -0.64 0.05
C VAL A 50 -3.58 0.17 1.28
N THR A 51 -3.64 -0.47 2.44
CA THR A 51 -3.17 0.13 3.69
C THR A 51 -1.88 -0.55 4.13
N HIS A 52 -0.97 0.26 4.68
CA HIS A 52 0.28 -0.22 5.25
C HIS A 52 0.43 0.42 6.62
N GLN A 53 0.49 -0.36 7.68
CA GLN A 53 0.66 0.16 9.02
C GLN A 53 2.13 0.13 9.40
N PHE A 54 2.58 1.20 10.06
CA PHE A 54 3.96 1.37 10.53
C PHE A 54 3.93 1.80 12.00
N ASN A 55 5.05 1.61 12.69
CA ASN A 55 5.18 2.05 14.07
C ASN A 55 5.26 3.58 14.21
N ASP A 56 5.75 4.26 13.17
CA ASP A 56 5.90 5.73 13.19
C ASP A 56 5.85 6.32 11.77
N MET A 57 5.69 7.65 11.73
CA MET A 57 5.61 8.40 10.47
C MET A 57 6.92 8.35 9.69
N LYS A 58 8.05 8.29 10.37
CA LYS A 58 9.36 8.26 9.71
C LYS A 58 9.51 7.03 8.82
N ALA A 59 9.14 5.86 9.34
CA ALA A 59 9.19 4.63 8.58
C ALA A 59 8.19 4.65 7.40
N ALA A 60 7.00 5.17 7.64
CA ALA A 60 5.96 5.29 6.60
C ALA A 60 6.43 6.20 5.46
N THR A 61 6.98 7.36 5.79
CA THR A 61 7.47 8.32 4.79
C THR A 61 8.63 7.74 3.99
N ALA A 62 9.56 7.08 4.66
CA ALA A 62 10.70 6.44 4.00
C ALA A 62 10.24 5.38 3.01
N PHE A 63 9.24 4.57 3.39
CA PHE A 63 8.68 3.55 2.50
C PHE A 63 8.00 4.17 1.28
N ALA A 64 7.21 5.21 1.48
CA ALA A 64 6.51 5.90 0.39
C ALA A 64 7.48 6.49 -0.64
N ASN A 65 8.66 6.91 -0.19
CA ASN A 65 9.68 7.50 -1.05
C ASN A 65 10.73 6.51 -1.55
N SER A 66 10.59 5.23 -1.22
CA SER A 66 11.59 4.22 -1.60
C SER A 66 11.58 3.94 -3.09
N GLU A 67 12.77 3.69 -3.64
CA GLU A 67 12.90 3.29 -5.05
C GLU A 67 12.27 1.93 -5.30
N GLU A 68 12.33 1.05 -4.30
CA GLU A 68 11.74 -0.29 -4.38
C GLU A 68 10.22 -0.21 -4.60
N LEU A 69 9.53 0.67 -3.86
CA LEU A 69 8.09 0.84 -4.03
C LEU A 69 7.75 1.42 -5.41
N LYS A 70 8.52 2.40 -5.86
CA LYS A 70 8.32 3.00 -7.19
C LYS A 70 8.50 1.96 -8.28
N ALA A 71 9.53 1.15 -8.17
CA ALA A 71 9.83 0.10 -9.15
C ALA A 71 8.72 -0.97 -9.20
N VAL A 72 8.26 -1.44 -8.03
CA VAL A 72 7.22 -2.47 -8.00
C VAL A 72 5.89 -1.96 -8.52
N MET A 73 5.54 -0.70 -8.26
CA MET A 73 4.31 -0.11 -8.81
C MET A 73 4.34 -0.07 -10.33
N LYS A 74 5.48 0.30 -10.90
CA LYS A 74 5.66 0.31 -12.35
C LYS A 74 5.52 -1.08 -12.94
N ASP A 75 6.18 -2.06 -12.34
CA ASP A 75 6.15 -3.46 -12.80
C ASP A 75 4.78 -4.11 -12.60
N ALA A 76 4.05 -3.67 -11.58
CA ALA A 76 2.73 -4.21 -11.26
C ALA A 76 1.61 -3.73 -12.17
N GLY A 77 1.91 -2.83 -13.12
CA GLY A 77 0.92 -2.32 -14.07
C GLY A 77 -0.01 -1.28 -13.48
N VAL A 78 0.50 -0.43 -12.59
CA VAL A 78 -0.26 0.72 -12.08
C VAL A 78 -0.40 1.76 -13.18
N ALA A 79 -1.63 2.20 -13.43
CA ALA A 79 -1.95 3.19 -14.45
C ALA A 79 -2.03 4.57 -13.80
N GLY A 80 -1.15 5.48 -14.22
CA GLY A 80 -1.10 6.84 -13.71
C GLY A 80 -0.47 6.93 -12.31
N PRO A 81 -0.37 8.15 -11.76
CA PRO A 81 0.20 8.35 -10.43
C PRO A 81 -0.76 7.87 -9.34
N PRO A 82 -0.25 7.23 -8.27
CA PRO A 82 -1.09 6.82 -7.15
C PRO A 82 -1.42 8.01 -6.26
N ASP A 83 -2.54 7.91 -5.55
CA ASP A 83 -2.86 8.80 -4.44
C ASP A 83 -2.31 8.17 -3.16
N ILE A 84 -1.47 8.90 -2.44
CA ILE A 84 -0.86 8.42 -1.20
C ILE A 84 -1.13 9.42 -0.09
N TRP A 85 -1.63 8.94 1.05
CA TRP A 85 -1.81 9.80 2.22
C TRP A 85 -1.54 9.02 3.50
N PHE A 86 -1.32 9.75 4.58
CA PHE A 86 -0.95 9.19 5.87
C PHE A 86 -1.94 9.60 6.94
N THR A 87 -2.23 8.69 7.86
CA THR A 87 -3.07 8.98 9.03
C THR A 87 -2.37 8.51 10.29
N THR A 88 -2.63 9.20 11.38
CA THR A 88 -2.21 8.72 12.71
C THR A 88 -3.33 7.85 13.26
N ASP A 89 -3.00 6.66 13.69
CA ASP A 89 -3.99 5.72 14.20
C ASP A 89 -4.45 6.16 15.59
N ILE A 90 -5.75 6.35 15.76
CA ILE A 90 -6.31 6.80 17.02
C ILE A 90 -6.98 5.65 17.77
N GLU A 91 -7.78 4.87 17.06
CA GLU A 91 -8.58 3.83 17.70
C GLU A 91 -8.95 2.74 16.71
N HIS A 92 -9.00 1.53 17.18
CA HIS A 92 -9.55 0.40 16.45
C HIS A 92 -10.54 -0.30 17.38
N THR A 93 -11.79 -0.44 16.96
CA THR A 93 -12.84 -1.05 17.77
C THR A 93 -13.42 -2.24 17.00
N ALA A 94 -13.42 -3.40 17.63
CA ALA A 94 -14.07 -4.61 17.09
C ALA A 94 -15.47 -4.71 17.71
N TYR A 95 -16.45 -5.09 16.91
CA TYR A 95 -17.83 -5.27 17.38
C TYR A 95 -18.27 -6.71 17.28
#